data_a9104c812fa0d1aeaacc594e9700c7d0
#
_entry.id   a9104c812fa0d1aeaacc594e9700c7d0
#
_cell.length_a   1.000
_cell.length_b   1.000
_cell.length_c   1.000
_cell.angle_alpha   90.00
_cell.angle_beta   90.00
_cell.angle_gamma   90.00
#
_symmetry.space_group_name_H-M   'P 1'
#
loop_
_entity.id
_entity.type
_entity.pdbx_description
1 polymer ?
#
loop_
_entity_poly.entity_id
_entity_poly.type
_entity_poly.pdbx_seq_one_letter_code
_entity_poly.pdbx_strand_id
1 'polypeptide(L)'
;ELEQILHTAAEYKKETKDCRKADFLGINMEGPFISPAKKGAQDARNILPCNVEICDRFLKASEGLVKFIGIAPEESEHAAEFIREVHERVNISLAHTNADYDTAMEACRAGANHAVHLYNAMPAFTHRAPGVVGAVFDNKDVMAEIICDGIHIHPSVVRATFQMMGADRMILISDSMRATGMPDGQYTLGGLDVKVVGRLATLVSDGAIAGSATNLMDCMRT
;
A
#
# COMPACT_ATOMS: atom_id res chain seq x y z
N GLU A 1 2.21 -14.21 -13.91
CA GLU A 1 3.41 -13.77 -13.17
C GLU A 1 3.10 -13.59 -11.69
N LEU A 2 2.10 -12.77 -11.27
CA LEU A 2 1.74 -12.56 -9.85
C LEU A 2 1.45 -13.88 -9.13
N GLU A 3 0.65 -14.78 -9.71
CA GLU A 3 0.36 -16.09 -9.12
C GLU A 3 1.64 -16.92 -8.87
N GLN A 4 2.62 -16.84 -9.77
CA GLN A 4 3.90 -17.51 -9.59
C GLN A 4 4.70 -16.93 -8.41
N ILE A 5 4.68 -15.59 -8.26
CA ILE A 5 5.32 -14.90 -7.13
C ILE A 5 4.64 -15.32 -5.82
N LEU A 6 3.31 -15.35 -5.78
CA LEU A 6 2.53 -15.75 -4.61
C LEU A 6 2.80 -17.22 -4.23
N HIS A 7 2.87 -18.10 -5.21
CA HIS A 7 3.23 -19.50 -4.99
C HIS A 7 4.65 -19.65 -4.44
N THR A 8 5.63 -18.94 -5.04
CA THR A 8 7.01 -18.92 -4.54
C THR A 8 7.08 -18.42 -3.09
N ALA A 9 6.29 -17.41 -2.74
CA ALA A 9 6.20 -16.91 -1.36
C ALA A 9 5.64 -17.96 -0.40
N ALA A 10 4.61 -18.72 -0.81
CA ALA A 10 4.05 -19.81 -0.02
C ALA A 10 5.06 -20.95 0.20
N GLU A 11 5.82 -21.32 -0.82
CA GLU A 11 6.90 -22.29 -0.71
C GLU A 11 8.00 -21.82 0.24
N TYR A 12 8.47 -20.57 0.09
CA TYR A 12 9.47 -19.97 0.98
C TYR A 12 9.02 -19.99 2.45
N LYS A 13 7.75 -19.69 2.73
CA LYS A 13 7.21 -19.75 4.11
C LYS A 13 7.31 -21.14 4.71
N LYS A 14 7.06 -22.19 3.92
CA LYS A 14 7.16 -23.59 4.36
C LYS A 14 8.62 -23.97 4.65
N GLU A 15 9.53 -23.62 3.75
CA GLU A 15 10.95 -23.95 3.86
C GLU A 15 11.66 -23.24 5.01
N THR A 16 11.15 -22.06 5.43
CA THR A 16 11.83 -21.22 6.43
C THR A 16 11.21 -21.28 7.82
N LYS A 17 10.22 -22.14 8.03
CA LYS A 17 9.41 -22.21 9.28
C LYS A 17 10.27 -22.32 10.55
N ASP A 18 11.38 -23.02 10.52
CA ASP A 18 12.24 -23.28 11.69
C ASP A 18 13.63 -22.63 11.56
N CYS A 19 13.79 -21.70 10.62
CA CYS A 19 15.03 -20.98 10.40
C CYS A 19 15.18 -19.79 11.36
N ARG A 20 16.45 -19.46 11.73
CA ARG A 20 16.79 -18.24 12.47
C ARG A 20 16.75 -17.01 11.53
N LYS A 21 15.57 -16.68 11.02
CA LYS A 21 15.29 -15.54 10.12
C LYS A 21 14.08 -14.77 10.64
N ALA A 22 13.84 -13.60 10.07
CA ALA A 22 12.59 -12.89 10.29
C ALA A 22 11.40 -13.77 9.89
N ASP A 23 10.33 -13.77 10.69
CA ASP A 23 9.12 -14.50 10.34
C ASP A 23 8.37 -13.80 9.21
N PHE A 24 8.08 -14.53 8.15
CA PHE A 24 7.27 -14.05 7.04
C PHE A 24 5.79 -14.19 7.40
N LEU A 25 5.16 -13.11 7.88
CA LEU A 25 3.80 -13.14 8.41
C LEU A 25 2.74 -13.23 7.33
N GLY A 26 2.95 -12.56 6.18
CA GLY A 26 1.98 -12.51 5.10
C GLY A 26 2.36 -11.52 4.02
N ILE A 27 1.42 -11.30 3.11
CA ILE A 27 1.57 -10.44 1.94
C ILE A 27 0.52 -9.35 2.00
N ASN A 28 0.94 -8.09 1.88
CA ASN A 28 0.10 -6.95 1.54
C ASN A 28 0.29 -6.71 0.04
N MET A 29 -0.73 -7.03 -0.76
CA MET A 29 -0.69 -6.84 -2.22
C MET A 29 -1.04 -5.40 -2.56
N GLU A 30 -0.07 -4.65 -3.03
CA GLU A 30 -0.26 -3.30 -3.53
C GLU A 30 -0.75 -3.32 -5.00
N GLY A 31 -1.99 -3.67 -5.18
CA GLY A 31 -2.62 -3.87 -6.48
C GLY A 31 -2.87 -5.36 -6.80
N PRO A 32 -3.24 -5.69 -8.04
CA PRO A 32 -3.19 -4.88 -9.30
C PRO A 32 -4.38 -3.92 -9.52
N PHE A 33 -5.34 -3.82 -8.60
CA PHE A 33 -6.60 -3.09 -8.76
C PHE A 33 -6.49 -1.60 -8.40
N ILE A 34 -5.40 -0.95 -8.84
CA ILE A 34 -5.04 0.43 -8.48
C ILE A 34 -5.30 1.41 -9.62
N SER A 35 -5.19 2.72 -9.33
CA SER A 35 -5.41 3.77 -10.33
C SER A 35 -4.18 3.99 -11.22
N PRO A 36 -4.34 3.98 -12.56
CA PRO A 36 -3.27 4.39 -13.47
C PRO A 36 -2.78 5.83 -13.20
N ALA A 37 -3.67 6.71 -12.74
CA ALA A 37 -3.32 8.09 -12.40
C ALA A 37 -2.47 8.20 -11.13
N LYS A 38 -2.51 7.18 -10.27
CA LYS A 38 -1.79 7.12 -8.98
C LYS A 38 -0.84 5.92 -8.89
N LYS A 39 -0.46 5.34 -10.01
CA LYS A 39 0.35 4.12 -10.06
C LYS A 39 1.71 4.19 -9.35
N GLY A 40 2.24 5.39 -9.12
CA GLY A 40 3.57 5.55 -8.53
C GLY A 40 4.64 4.79 -9.32
N ALA A 41 5.44 4.00 -8.62
CA ALA A 41 6.50 3.17 -9.20
C ALA A 41 6.00 1.81 -9.72
N GLN A 42 4.74 1.70 -10.15
CA GLN A 42 4.18 0.49 -10.75
C GLN A 42 4.00 0.64 -12.26
N ASP A 43 4.09 -0.48 -12.98
CA ASP A 43 3.89 -0.52 -14.43
C ASP A 43 2.40 -0.51 -14.76
N ALA A 44 1.93 0.54 -15.44
CA ALA A 44 0.52 0.71 -15.82
C ALA A 44 -0.04 -0.47 -16.64
N ARG A 45 0.80 -1.22 -17.34
CA ARG A 45 0.38 -2.40 -18.13
C ARG A 45 -0.14 -3.56 -17.28
N ASN A 46 0.17 -3.57 -15.99
CA ASN A 46 -0.23 -4.61 -15.05
C ASN A 46 -1.45 -4.22 -14.21
N ILE A 47 -1.98 -3.03 -14.38
CA ILE A 47 -3.17 -2.55 -13.66
C ILE A 47 -4.42 -3.19 -14.24
N LEU A 48 -5.30 -3.64 -13.38
CA LEU A 48 -6.55 -4.32 -13.72
C LEU A 48 -7.72 -3.68 -12.94
N PRO A 49 -8.94 -3.71 -13.49
CA PRO A 49 -10.13 -3.39 -12.71
C PRO A 49 -10.38 -4.46 -11.64
N CYS A 50 -11.14 -4.12 -10.58
CA CYS A 50 -11.55 -5.06 -9.55
C CYS A 50 -12.26 -6.28 -10.17
N ASN A 51 -11.81 -7.48 -9.80
CA ASN A 51 -12.36 -8.73 -10.32
C ASN A 51 -12.23 -9.84 -9.28
N VAL A 52 -13.37 -10.44 -8.89
CA VAL A 52 -13.45 -11.47 -7.85
C VAL A 52 -12.69 -12.74 -8.25
N GLU A 53 -12.83 -13.19 -9.50
CA GLU A 53 -12.18 -14.44 -9.95
C GLU A 53 -10.64 -14.29 -9.93
N ILE A 54 -10.13 -13.11 -10.30
CA ILE A 54 -8.69 -12.81 -10.23
C ILE A 54 -8.23 -12.76 -8.77
N CYS A 55 -9.01 -12.12 -7.89
CA CYS A 55 -8.74 -12.08 -6.46
C CYS A 55 -8.67 -13.50 -5.89
N ASP A 56 -9.63 -14.36 -6.20
CA ASP A 56 -9.68 -15.75 -5.73
C ASP A 56 -8.47 -16.57 -6.20
N ARG A 57 -8.01 -16.35 -7.42
CA ARG A 57 -6.78 -16.97 -7.92
C ARG A 57 -5.56 -16.56 -7.10
N PHE A 58 -5.45 -15.29 -6.71
CA PHE A 58 -4.36 -14.81 -5.86
C PHE A 58 -4.42 -15.39 -4.45
N LEU A 59 -5.60 -15.39 -3.84
CA LEU A 59 -5.80 -15.98 -2.51
C LEU A 59 -5.42 -17.47 -2.51
N LYS A 60 -5.85 -18.21 -3.54
CA LYS A 60 -5.49 -19.62 -3.70
C LYS A 60 -3.99 -19.83 -3.94
N ALA A 61 -3.38 -19.05 -4.84
CA ALA A 61 -1.95 -19.17 -5.16
C ALA A 61 -1.04 -18.86 -3.97
N SER A 62 -1.48 -17.96 -3.08
CA SER A 62 -0.75 -17.58 -1.87
C SER A 62 -0.93 -18.54 -0.69
N GLU A 63 -1.81 -19.55 -0.80
CA GLU A 63 -2.17 -20.45 0.30
C GLU A 63 -2.57 -19.70 1.59
N GLY A 64 -3.29 -18.58 1.45
CA GLY A 64 -3.75 -17.75 2.56
C GLY A 64 -2.70 -16.79 3.14
N LEU A 65 -1.56 -16.61 2.48
CA LEU A 65 -0.55 -15.60 2.87
C LEU A 65 -0.95 -14.19 2.50
N VAL A 66 -1.75 -13.96 1.46
CA VAL A 66 -2.31 -12.64 1.17
C VAL A 66 -3.26 -12.25 2.29
N LYS A 67 -2.94 -11.15 2.99
CA LYS A 67 -3.71 -10.61 4.12
C LYS A 67 -4.43 -9.33 3.76
N PHE A 68 -3.87 -8.57 2.82
CA PHE A 68 -4.42 -7.31 2.32
C PHE A 68 -4.34 -7.27 0.80
N ILE A 69 -5.32 -6.61 0.18
CA ILE A 69 -5.31 -6.27 -1.26
C ILE A 69 -5.63 -4.79 -1.41
N GLY A 70 -4.74 -4.07 -2.05
CA GLY A 70 -4.90 -2.65 -2.37
C GLY A 70 -5.79 -2.44 -3.59
N ILE A 71 -6.75 -1.51 -3.47
CA ILE A 71 -7.65 -1.13 -4.55
C ILE A 71 -7.80 0.39 -4.68
N ALA A 72 -8.12 0.82 -5.89
CA ALA A 72 -8.59 2.16 -6.23
C ALA A 72 -10.09 2.06 -6.60
N PRO A 73 -11.01 2.39 -5.69
CA PRO A 73 -12.43 2.13 -5.91
C PRO A 73 -13.01 2.92 -7.08
N GLU A 74 -12.45 4.08 -7.43
CA GLU A 74 -12.87 4.90 -8.56
C GLU A 74 -12.61 4.26 -9.93
N GLU A 75 -11.73 3.27 -10.01
CA GLU A 75 -11.34 2.61 -11.26
C GLU A 75 -12.27 1.46 -11.65
N SER A 76 -13.28 1.15 -10.83
CA SER A 76 -14.21 0.06 -11.07
C SER A 76 -15.63 0.45 -10.72
N GLU A 77 -16.54 0.42 -11.71
CA GLU A 77 -17.97 0.74 -11.52
C GLU A 77 -18.62 -0.11 -10.44
N HIS A 78 -18.13 -1.35 -10.24
CA HIS A 78 -18.64 -2.31 -9.27
C HIS A 78 -17.68 -2.54 -8.09
N ALA A 79 -16.89 -1.51 -7.72
CA ALA A 79 -15.93 -1.65 -6.62
C ALA A 79 -16.59 -2.01 -5.29
N ALA A 80 -17.73 -1.42 -4.97
CA ALA A 80 -18.45 -1.69 -3.73
C ALA A 80 -18.97 -3.14 -3.67
N GLU A 81 -19.48 -3.68 -4.78
CA GLU A 81 -19.89 -5.08 -4.89
C GLU A 81 -18.71 -6.03 -4.71
N PHE A 82 -17.60 -5.74 -5.39
CA PHE A 82 -16.36 -6.48 -5.22
C PHE A 82 -15.92 -6.50 -3.76
N ILE A 83 -15.88 -5.35 -3.08
CA ILE A 83 -15.48 -5.28 -1.67
C ILE A 83 -16.39 -6.12 -0.80
N ARG A 84 -17.73 -6.01 -0.94
CA ARG A 84 -18.69 -6.80 -0.15
C ARG A 84 -18.52 -8.32 -0.32
N GLU A 85 -18.09 -8.74 -1.50
CA GLU A 85 -17.91 -10.17 -1.78
C GLU A 85 -16.60 -10.73 -1.21
N VAL A 86 -15.54 -9.91 -1.12
CA VAL A 86 -14.21 -10.43 -0.77
C VAL A 86 -13.71 -10.04 0.63
N HIS A 87 -14.28 -9.02 1.29
CA HIS A 87 -13.74 -8.44 2.54
C HIS A 87 -13.71 -9.41 3.74
N GLU A 88 -14.56 -10.44 3.77
CA GLU A 88 -14.51 -11.47 4.83
C GLU A 88 -13.34 -12.46 4.65
N ARG A 89 -12.76 -12.52 3.44
CA ARG A 89 -11.69 -13.45 3.08
C ARG A 89 -10.30 -12.79 3.10
N VAL A 90 -10.25 -11.49 2.87
CA VAL A 90 -9.02 -10.68 2.82
C VAL A 90 -9.35 -9.24 3.17
N ASN A 91 -8.46 -8.55 3.89
CA ASN A 91 -8.65 -7.13 4.16
C ASN A 91 -8.51 -6.31 2.87
N ILE A 92 -9.40 -5.37 2.67
CA ILE A 92 -9.37 -4.47 1.52
C ILE A 92 -8.81 -3.13 1.93
N SER A 93 -7.78 -2.70 1.20
CA SER A 93 -7.05 -1.46 1.45
C SER A 93 -7.35 -0.42 0.37
N LEU A 94 -7.58 0.81 0.76
CA LEU A 94 -7.50 1.95 -0.16
C LEU A 94 -6.03 2.23 -0.46
N ALA A 95 -5.62 2.07 -1.72
CA ALA A 95 -4.21 2.14 -2.12
C ALA A 95 -4.09 2.70 -3.53
N HIS A 96 -3.09 3.57 -3.77
CA HIS A 96 -2.82 4.11 -5.11
C HIS A 96 -4.10 4.55 -5.82
N THR A 97 -4.88 5.40 -5.18
CA THR A 97 -6.23 5.77 -5.58
C THR A 97 -6.36 7.28 -5.74
N ASN A 98 -7.13 7.70 -6.72
CA ASN A 98 -7.52 9.08 -6.92
C ASN A 98 -8.98 9.34 -6.49
N ALA A 99 -9.55 8.45 -5.66
CA ALA A 99 -10.91 8.56 -5.17
C ALA A 99 -11.15 9.88 -4.45
N ASP A 100 -12.31 10.45 -4.66
CA ASP A 100 -12.81 11.54 -3.83
C ASP A 100 -13.31 11.02 -2.47
N TYR A 101 -13.79 11.92 -1.63
CA TYR A 101 -14.26 11.57 -0.29
C TYR A 101 -15.46 10.61 -0.31
N ASP A 102 -16.43 10.86 -1.18
CA ASP A 102 -17.68 10.08 -1.22
C ASP A 102 -17.42 8.66 -1.72
N THR A 103 -16.62 8.51 -2.77
CA THR A 103 -16.19 7.22 -3.31
C THR A 103 -15.38 6.41 -2.27
N ALA A 104 -14.45 7.06 -1.56
CA ALA A 104 -13.68 6.40 -0.51
C ALA A 104 -14.58 5.98 0.68
N MET A 105 -15.54 6.82 1.09
CA MET A 105 -16.51 6.48 2.14
C MET A 105 -17.44 5.34 1.73
N GLU A 106 -17.83 5.26 0.47
CA GLU A 106 -18.61 4.13 -0.05
C GLU A 106 -17.82 2.82 0.03
N ALA A 107 -16.56 2.84 -0.39
CA ALA A 107 -15.67 1.69 -0.27
C ALA A 107 -15.51 1.24 1.21
N CYS A 108 -15.35 2.19 2.14
CA CYS A 108 -15.28 1.86 3.57
C CYS A 108 -16.59 1.25 4.09
N ARG A 109 -17.76 1.78 3.69
CA ARG A 109 -19.08 1.20 4.06
C ARG A 109 -19.30 -0.18 3.45
N ALA A 110 -18.66 -0.47 2.32
CA ALA A 110 -18.70 -1.77 1.68
C ALA A 110 -17.80 -2.82 2.36
N GLY A 111 -16.85 -2.40 3.22
CA GLY A 111 -15.97 -3.30 3.96
C GLY A 111 -14.47 -3.03 3.80
N ALA A 112 -14.04 -1.99 3.07
CA ALA A 112 -12.65 -1.57 3.09
C ALA A 112 -12.28 -1.02 4.47
N ASN A 113 -11.29 -1.63 5.11
CA ASN A 113 -10.94 -1.39 6.52
C ASN A 113 -9.51 -0.90 6.74
N HIS A 114 -8.79 -0.60 5.65
CA HIS A 114 -7.38 -0.27 5.70
C HIS A 114 -7.02 0.76 4.62
N ALA A 115 -5.99 1.58 4.87
CA ALA A 115 -5.41 2.50 3.89
C ALA A 115 -3.90 2.33 3.87
N VAL A 116 -3.32 2.09 2.68
CA VAL A 116 -1.88 1.89 2.48
C VAL A 116 -1.18 3.25 2.45
N HIS A 117 -0.01 3.37 3.09
CA HIS A 117 0.89 4.55 3.09
C HIS A 117 0.15 5.89 2.93
N LEU A 118 -0.73 6.21 3.87
CA LEU A 118 -1.63 7.38 3.85
C LEU A 118 -0.92 8.64 3.31
N TYR A 119 -1.60 9.43 2.49
CA TYR A 119 -1.14 10.57 1.68
C TYR A 119 -0.39 10.20 0.39
N ASN A 120 0.42 9.14 0.40
CA ASN A 120 1.23 8.77 -0.77
C ASN A 120 0.36 8.10 -1.82
N ALA A 121 0.56 8.50 -3.08
CA ALA A 121 -0.26 8.05 -4.22
C ALA A 121 -1.79 8.23 -3.99
N MET A 122 -2.19 9.31 -3.30
CA MET A 122 -3.56 9.73 -3.03
C MET A 122 -3.77 11.19 -3.46
N PRO A 123 -5.04 11.68 -3.56
CA PRO A 123 -5.32 13.11 -3.69
C PRO A 123 -4.83 13.88 -2.46
N ALA A 124 -4.46 15.14 -2.66
CA ALA A 124 -4.09 16.01 -1.54
C ALA A 124 -5.30 16.24 -0.60
N PHE A 125 -5.07 16.16 0.70
CA PHE A 125 -6.06 16.55 1.72
C PHE A 125 -6.22 18.06 1.74
N THR A 126 -7.35 18.57 1.28
CA THR A 126 -7.63 20.01 1.26
C THR A 126 -8.95 20.32 1.97
N HIS A 127 -9.14 21.60 2.34
CA HIS A 127 -10.31 22.04 3.09
C HIS A 127 -11.66 21.96 2.33
N ARG A 128 -11.66 21.73 1.02
CA ARG A 128 -12.86 21.56 0.20
C ARG A 128 -12.92 20.22 -0.52
N ALA A 129 -11.80 19.54 -0.64
CA ALA A 129 -11.69 18.21 -1.23
C ALA A 129 -10.82 17.34 -0.31
N PRO A 130 -11.40 16.75 0.74
CA PRO A 130 -10.64 15.98 1.72
C PRO A 130 -10.16 14.62 1.18
N GLY A 131 -10.78 14.12 0.11
CA GLY A 131 -10.37 12.89 -0.58
C GLY A 131 -10.35 11.67 0.33
N VAL A 132 -9.55 10.69 -0.06
CA VAL A 132 -9.35 9.44 0.70
C VAL A 132 -8.88 9.72 2.13
N VAL A 133 -7.97 10.67 2.32
CA VAL A 133 -7.42 11.00 3.64
C VAL A 133 -8.52 11.45 4.60
N GLY A 134 -9.44 12.30 4.13
CA GLY A 134 -10.59 12.74 4.92
C GLY A 134 -11.54 11.60 5.26
N ALA A 135 -11.84 10.73 4.30
CA ALA A 135 -12.67 9.55 4.51
C ALA A 135 -12.09 8.60 5.57
N VAL A 136 -10.76 8.39 5.55
CA VAL A 136 -10.04 7.58 6.55
C VAL A 136 -10.07 8.24 7.94
N PHE A 137 -10.01 9.56 8.02
CA PHE A 137 -10.12 10.26 9.31
C PHE A 137 -11.51 10.10 9.93
N ASP A 138 -12.55 10.23 9.13
CA ASP A 138 -13.94 10.20 9.59
C ASP A 138 -14.43 8.78 9.90
N ASN A 139 -13.90 7.76 9.20
CA ASN A 139 -14.26 6.37 9.44
C ASN A 139 -13.33 5.74 10.50
N LYS A 140 -13.90 5.44 11.69
CA LYS A 140 -13.15 4.92 12.84
C LYS A 140 -12.77 3.44 12.73
N ASP A 141 -13.37 2.71 11.82
CA ASP A 141 -13.11 1.29 11.60
C ASP A 141 -11.95 1.06 10.61
N VAL A 142 -11.43 2.14 10.00
CA VAL A 142 -10.31 2.07 9.06
C VAL A 142 -9.00 2.32 9.77
N MET A 143 -8.07 1.38 9.64
CA MET A 143 -6.68 1.54 10.03
C MET A 143 -5.85 2.14 8.89
N ALA A 144 -4.81 2.89 9.18
CA ALA A 144 -3.99 3.54 8.17
C ALA A 144 -2.50 3.30 8.40
N GLU A 145 -1.82 2.92 7.34
CA GLU A 145 -0.36 2.89 7.31
C GLU A 145 0.21 4.29 7.13
N ILE A 146 1.36 4.54 7.74
CA ILE A 146 2.09 5.80 7.60
C ILE A 146 3.59 5.57 7.55
N ILE A 147 4.27 6.24 6.62
CA ILE A 147 5.74 6.22 6.47
C ILE A 147 6.31 7.43 7.20
N CYS A 148 6.85 7.22 8.39
CA CYS A 148 7.37 8.29 9.26
C CYS A 148 8.88 8.52 9.09
N ASP A 149 9.42 8.40 7.88
CA ASP A 149 10.86 8.50 7.63
C ASP A 149 11.38 9.95 7.48
N GLY A 150 10.49 10.95 7.54
CA GLY A 150 10.81 12.36 7.36
C GLY A 150 11.08 12.78 5.91
N ILE A 151 10.90 11.86 4.95
CA ILE A 151 11.03 12.07 3.49
C ILE A 151 9.67 12.06 2.83
N HIS A 152 8.88 11.00 3.04
CA HIS A 152 7.56 10.84 2.46
C HIS A 152 6.55 11.83 3.02
N ILE A 153 6.60 12.09 4.32
CA ILE A 153 5.65 12.94 5.02
C ILE A 153 6.41 13.91 5.93
N HIS A 154 6.06 15.18 5.84
CA HIS A 154 6.63 16.19 6.72
C HIS A 154 6.28 15.91 8.19
N PRO A 155 7.21 16.05 9.15
CA PRO A 155 6.96 15.71 10.56
C PRO A 155 5.76 16.42 11.20
N SER A 156 5.43 17.65 10.77
CA SER A 156 4.21 18.34 11.26
C SER A 156 2.93 17.66 10.79
N VAL A 157 2.91 17.08 9.58
CA VAL A 157 1.76 16.33 9.06
C VAL A 157 1.64 15.00 9.81
N VAL A 158 2.76 14.31 10.09
CA VAL A 158 2.76 13.11 10.93
C VAL A 158 2.12 13.39 12.28
N ARG A 159 2.55 14.45 12.99
CA ARG A 159 1.96 14.83 14.28
C ARG A 159 0.47 15.13 14.19
N ALA A 160 0.05 15.89 13.17
CA ALA A 160 -1.36 16.21 12.95
C ALA A 160 -2.18 14.93 12.70
N THR A 161 -1.67 14.00 11.92
CA THR A 161 -2.32 12.73 11.62
C THR A 161 -2.56 11.91 12.90
N PHE A 162 -1.53 11.77 13.75
CA PHE A 162 -1.71 11.09 15.05
C PHE A 162 -2.73 11.80 15.97
N GLN A 163 -2.80 13.12 15.93
CA GLN A 163 -3.81 13.86 16.70
C GLN A 163 -5.23 13.64 16.17
N MET A 164 -5.41 13.53 14.85
CA MET A 164 -6.71 13.32 14.23
C MET A 164 -7.19 11.87 14.32
N MET A 165 -6.29 10.90 14.15
CA MET A 165 -6.65 9.49 14.11
C MET A 165 -6.51 8.76 15.44
N GLY A 166 -5.64 9.24 16.33
CA GLY A 166 -5.18 8.47 17.51
C GLY A 166 -4.17 7.41 17.13
N ALA A 167 -3.41 6.92 18.12
CA ALA A 167 -2.38 5.91 17.89
C ALA A 167 -2.96 4.53 17.56
N ASP A 168 -4.15 4.22 18.06
CA ASP A 168 -4.76 2.88 17.95
C ASP A 168 -5.14 2.50 16.52
N ARG A 169 -5.25 3.48 15.61
CA ARG A 169 -5.57 3.26 14.19
C ARG A 169 -4.38 3.46 13.25
N MET A 170 -3.20 3.75 13.79
CA MET A 170 -2.01 4.01 12.97
C MET A 170 -1.10 2.78 12.92
N ILE A 171 -0.64 2.43 11.74
CA ILE A 171 0.31 1.36 11.47
C ILE A 171 1.59 1.98 10.91
N LEU A 172 2.69 1.87 11.63
CA LEU A 172 3.98 2.32 11.11
C LEU A 172 4.51 1.32 10.09
N ILE A 173 4.82 1.82 8.91
CA ILE A 173 5.49 1.07 7.85
C ILE A 173 6.73 1.82 7.38
N SER A 174 7.63 1.12 6.73
CA SER A 174 8.81 1.71 6.09
C SER A 174 8.69 1.79 4.58
N ASP A 175 7.86 0.93 3.97
CA ASP A 175 7.81 0.76 2.52
C ASP A 175 9.20 0.52 1.91
N SER A 176 10.04 -0.24 2.64
CA SER A 176 11.44 -0.50 2.28
C SER A 176 11.54 -1.30 0.99
N MET A 177 12.38 -0.83 0.08
CA MET A 177 12.70 -1.53 -1.15
C MET A 177 14.07 -2.26 -1.06
N ARG A 178 14.44 -3.01 -2.10
CA ARG A 178 15.68 -3.81 -2.14
C ARG A 178 16.98 -3.02 -1.91
N ALA A 179 16.97 -1.70 -2.10
CA ALA A 179 18.13 -0.85 -1.88
C ALA A 179 18.24 -0.32 -0.43
N THR A 180 17.33 -0.68 0.46
CA THR A 180 17.41 -0.29 1.87
C THR A 180 18.68 -0.85 2.51
N GLY A 181 19.49 0.05 3.08
CA GLY A 181 20.78 -0.30 3.67
C GLY A 181 21.92 -0.50 2.66
N MET A 182 21.69 -0.26 1.38
CA MET A 182 22.70 -0.30 0.33
C MET A 182 23.34 1.08 0.12
N PRO A 183 24.54 1.17 -0.47
CA PRO A 183 25.16 2.45 -0.82
C PRO A 183 24.32 3.27 -1.81
N ASP A 184 24.63 4.56 -1.92
CA ASP A 184 24.10 5.41 -3.00
C ASP A 184 24.37 4.79 -4.36
N GLY A 185 23.38 4.82 -5.26
CA GLY A 185 23.53 4.19 -6.57
C GLY A 185 22.25 4.04 -7.36
N GLN A 186 22.32 3.23 -8.42
CA GLN A 186 21.17 2.86 -9.24
C GLN A 186 20.72 1.44 -8.90
N TYR A 187 19.41 1.29 -8.80
CA TYR A 187 18.73 0.03 -8.44
C TYR A 187 17.51 -0.15 -9.32
N THR A 188 16.75 -1.20 -9.08
CA THR A 188 15.47 -1.44 -9.77
C THR A 188 14.36 -1.74 -8.78
N LEU A 189 13.14 -1.28 -9.08
CA LEU A 189 11.91 -1.60 -8.37
C LEU A 189 10.83 -1.94 -9.40
N GLY A 190 10.29 -3.17 -9.36
CA GLY A 190 9.26 -3.61 -10.32
C GLY A 190 9.68 -3.50 -11.80
N GLY A 191 10.99 -3.60 -12.11
CA GLY A 191 11.52 -3.42 -13.46
C GLY A 191 11.78 -1.96 -13.87
N LEU A 192 11.50 -0.99 -12.99
CA LEU A 192 11.77 0.43 -13.21
C LEU A 192 13.11 0.82 -12.59
N ASP A 193 13.87 1.71 -13.25
CA ASP A 193 15.14 2.20 -12.74
C ASP A 193 14.93 3.25 -11.64
N VAL A 194 15.61 3.02 -10.50
CA VAL A 194 15.56 3.87 -9.31
C VAL A 194 16.97 4.38 -8.98
N LYS A 195 17.07 5.66 -8.63
CA LYS A 195 18.27 6.27 -8.08
C LYS A 195 18.10 6.49 -6.57
N VAL A 196 19.09 6.04 -5.80
CA VAL A 196 19.16 6.26 -4.35
C VAL A 196 20.29 7.24 -4.04
N VAL A 197 19.97 8.28 -3.25
CA VAL A 197 20.94 9.25 -2.71
C VAL A 197 20.59 9.47 -1.24
N GLY A 198 21.43 9.01 -0.34
CA GLY A 198 21.16 8.98 1.10
C GLY A 198 19.94 8.13 1.41
N ARG A 199 18.89 8.77 1.93
CA ARG A 199 17.62 8.10 2.30
C ARG A 199 16.51 8.25 1.23
N LEU A 200 16.77 9.01 0.17
CA LEU A 200 15.81 9.30 -0.88
C LEU A 200 15.99 8.34 -2.06
N ALA A 201 14.92 7.63 -2.42
CA ALA A 201 14.82 6.80 -3.61
C ALA A 201 13.85 7.44 -4.60
N THR A 202 14.25 7.61 -5.85
CA THR A 202 13.42 8.23 -6.90
C THR A 202 13.50 7.46 -8.20
N LEU A 203 12.40 7.41 -8.95
CA LEU A 203 12.40 6.93 -10.32
C LEU A 203 13.33 7.77 -11.19
N VAL A 204 14.11 7.13 -12.05
CA VAL A 204 14.99 7.82 -12.99
C VAL A 204 14.18 8.52 -14.09
N SER A 205 13.00 8.00 -14.42
CA SER A 205 12.15 8.49 -15.51
C SER A 205 11.51 9.86 -15.24
N ASP A 206 11.05 10.12 -14.01
CA ASP A 206 10.23 11.30 -13.69
C ASP A 206 10.53 11.92 -12.32
N GLY A 207 11.44 11.31 -11.54
CA GLY A 207 11.83 11.80 -10.21
C GLY A 207 10.81 11.53 -9.10
N ALA A 208 9.75 10.78 -9.37
CA ALA A 208 8.80 10.40 -8.32
C ALA A 208 9.49 9.55 -7.24
N ILE A 209 9.07 9.70 -5.99
CA ILE A 209 9.54 8.84 -4.90
C ILE A 209 9.10 7.40 -5.19
N ALA A 210 10.01 6.44 -5.00
CA ALA A 210 9.83 5.04 -5.40
C ALA A 210 10.21 4.10 -4.23
N GLY A 211 9.22 3.74 -3.42
CA GLY A 211 9.45 3.01 -2.18
C GLY A 211 10.39 3.78 -1.24
N SER A 212 10.97 3.10 -0.27
CA SER A 212 11.86 3.71 0.72
C SER A 212 13.23 3.06 0.75
N ALA A 213 14.28 3.87 0.94
CA ALA A 213 15.60 3.40 1.31
C ALA A 213 15.81 3.41 2.85
N THR A 214 14.76 3.70 3.63
CA THR A 214 14.77 3.69 5.09
C THR A 214 14.21 2.38 5.65
N ASN A 215 14.52 2.06 6.88
CA ASN A 215 13.98 0.90 7.58
C ASN A 215 12.95 1.33 8.64
N LEU A 216 12.18 0.36 9.17
CA LEU A 216 11.13 0.65 10.15
C LEU A 216 11.66 1.31 11.43
N MET A 217 12.89 1.00 11.85
CA MET A 217 13.50 1.63 13.03
C MET A 217 13.74 3.13 12.80
N ASP A 218 14.07 3.54 11.57
CA ASP A 218 14.18 4.95 11.21
C ASP A 218 12.82 5.64 11.32
N CYS A 219 11.75 5.01 10.82
CA CYS A 219 10.38 5.52 10.95
C CYS A 219 9.91 5.66 12.40
N MET A 220 10.36 4.77 13.30
CA MET A 220 10.01 4.84 14.72
C MET A 220 10.75 5.95 15.48
N ARG A 221 11.85 6.47 14.94
CA ARG A 221 12.69 7.49 15.59
C ARG A 221 12.39 8.92 15.14
N THR A 222 11.67 9.09 14.04
CA THR A 222 11.28 10.41 13.50
C THR A 222 10.04 10.94 14.17
#